data_f59a819ae1a43daf616787a595b8061d
#
_entry.id   f59a819ae1a43daf616787a595b8061d
#
_cell.length_a   1.000
_cell.length_b   1.000
_cell.length_c   1.000
_cell.angle_alpha   90.00
_cell.angle_beta   90.00
_cell.angle_gamma   90.00
#
_symmetry.space_group_name_H-M   'P 1'
#
loop_
_entity.id
_entity.type
_entity.pdbx_description
1 polymer ?
#
loop_
_entity_poly.entity_id
_entity_poly.type
_entity_poly.pdbx_seq_one_letter_code
_entity_poly.pdbx_strand_id
1 'polypeptide(L)'
;MSFLNHVQKPQKRLIKIALLGMFVAGILSSSAAYAEPKPLVAVEKVELDKYLGVWYEVARKPMYFERKCIYDITATYTLNENGNIVVDNKCYDLEGNLQRSVGEAFVSNAPFNSKLRVSFLPEGVRWIPVGRGDYWILKLDDDYQTVLVGEPKRKYLWILSR
;
A
#
# COMPACT_ATOMS: atom_id res chain seq x y z
N MET A 1 -85.00 61.38 0.86
CA MET A 1 -84.16 60.20 0.45
C MET A 1 -82.87 60.77 -0.13
N SER A 2 -81.86 60.83 0.65
CA SER A 2 -80.60 61.47 0.23
C SER A 2 -79.45 60.52 0.65
N PHE A 3 -78.75 59.93 -0.35
CA PHE A 3 -77.58 59.12 -0.10
C PHE A 3 -76.35 60.02 -0.25
N LEU A 4 -75.65 60.19 0.85
CA LEU A 4 -74.37 60.90 0.86
C LEU A 4 -73.26 59.87 0.62
N ASN A 5 -72.57 59.99 -0.49
CA ASN A 5 -71.39 59.23 -0.83
C ASN A 5 -70.19 59.75 -0.04
N HIS A 6 -69.62 58.89 0.81
CA HIS A 6 -68.41 59.20 1.53
C HIS A 6 -67.20 58.71 0.73
N VAL A 7 -66.50 59.63 0.09
CA VAL A 7 -65.25 59.34 -0.63
C VAL A 7 -64.13 59.32 0.37
N GLN A 8 -63.55 58.13 0.63
CA GLN A 8 -62.35 57.99 1.42
C GLN A 8 -61.12 58.21 0.54
N LYS A 9 -60.24 59.15 1.00
CA LYS A 9 -58.91 59.41 0.41
C LYS A 9 -57.96 58.27 0.70
N PRO A 10 -57.11 57.85 -0.25
CA PRO A 10 -56.07 56.81 0.01
C PRO A 10 -54.94 57.43 0.83
N GLN A 11 -54.65 56.82 1.97
CA GLN A 11 -53.45 57.07 2.74
C GLN A 11 -52.22 56.51 2.04
N LYS A 12 -51.26 57.32 1.71
CA LYS A 12 -49.93 56.94 1.23
C LYS A 12 -49.13 56.29 2.38
N ARG A 13 -49.00 54.95 2.38
CA ARG A 13 -48.09 54.26 3.27
C ARG A 13 -46.67 54.43 2.73
N LEU A 14 -45.85 55.15 3.48
CA LEU A 14 -44.40 55.20 3.29
C LEU A 14 -43.81 53.82 3.63
N ILE A 15 -43.37 53.08 2.61
CA ILE A 15 -42.61 51.85 2.78
C ILE A 15 -41.19 52.22 3.17
N LYS A 16 -40.84 52.02 4.43
CA LYS A 16 -39.45 52.10 4.86
C LYS A 16 -38.73 50.83 4.36
N ILE A 17 -37.89 50.98 3.35
CA ILE A 17 -36.99 49.94 2.88
C ILE A 17 -35.89 49.83 3.92
N ALA A 18 -35.96 48.78 4.76
CA ALA A 18 -34.85 48.38 5.62
C ALA A 18 -33.80 47.67 4.75
N LEU A 19 -32.68 48.34 4.52
CA LEU A 19 -31.49 47.74 3.93
C LEU A 19 -30.94 46.65 4.91
N LEU A 20 -31.31 45.40 4.66
CA LEU A 20 -30.72 44.25 5.35
C LEU A 20 -29.33 44.01 4.74
N GLY A 21 -28.29 44.47 5.44
CA GLY A 21 -26.91 44.20 5.07
C GLY A 21 -26.63 42.72 5.15
N MET A 22 -26.43 42.07 4.01
CA MET A 22 -25.96 40.68 3.89
C MET A 22 -24.48 40.65 4.29
N PHE A 23 -24.20 40.26 5.53
CA PHE A 23 -22.85 39.87 5.95
C PHE A 23 -22.55 38.51 5.30
N VAL A 24 -21.86 38.51 4.18
CA VAL A 24 -21.26 37.30 3.59
C VAL A 24 -20.06 36.97 4.45
N ALA A 25 -20.26 36.10 5.45
CA ALA A 25 -19.16 35.48 6.16
C ALA A 25 -18.47 34.49 5.19
N GLY A 26 -17.36 34.95 4.61
CA GLY A 26 -16.48 34.09 3.80
C GLY A 26 -15.94 32.96 4.66
N ILE A 27 -16.48 31.75 4.48
CA ILE A 27 -15.91 30.53 5.04
C ILE A 27 -14.61 30.27 4.26
N LEU A 28 -13.47 30.66 4.82
CA LEU A 28 -12.15 30.22 4.37
C LEU A 28 -12.05 28.73 4.65
N SER A 29 -12.49 27.91 3.70
CA SER A 29 -12.23 26.49 3.70
C SER A 29 -10.74 26.28 3.52
N SER A 30 -10.01 26.10 4.61
CA SER A 30 -8.62 25.63 4.59
C SER A 30 -8.65 24.20 4.05
N SER A 31 -8.48 24.04 2.75
CA SER A 31 -8.18 22.74 2.15
C SER A 31 -6.83 22.31 2.67
N ALA A 32 -6.80 21.44 3.69
CA ALA A 32 -5.60 20.74 4.05
C ALA A 32 -5.16 19.95 2.81
N ALA A 33 -4.14 20.43 2.13
CA ALA A 33 -3.53 19.72 1.02
C ALA A 33 -2.92 18.43 1.61
N TYR A 34 -3.61 17.32 1.45
CA TYR A 34 -3.01 16.00 1.71
C TYR A 34 -1.90 15.84 0.68
N ALA A 35 -0.65 15.91 1.15
CA ALA A 35 0.49 15.62 0.30
C ALA A 35 0.35 14.18 -0.20
N GLU A 36 0.33 13.99 -1.50
CA GLU A 36 0.38 12.66 -2.11
C GLU A 36 1.57 11.87 -1.53
N PRO A 37 1.37 10.63 -1.11
CA PRO A 37 2.46 9.84 -0.56
C PRO A 37 3.55 9.67 -1.61
N LYS A 38 4.79 10.01 -1.25
CA LYS A 38 5.94 9.88 -2.15
C LYS A 38 5.97 8.47 -2.76
N PRO A 39 6.32 8.33 -4.06
CA PRO A 39 6.47 7.03 -4.69
C PRO A 39 7.41 6.14 -3.88
N LEU A 40 7.07 4.85 -3.76
CA LEU A 40 7.95 3.88 -3.12
C LEU A 40 9.12 3.59 -4.08
N VAL A 41 10.33 3.62 -3.54
CA VAL A 41 11.54 3.42 -4.33
C VAL A 41 12.27 2.19 -3.78
N ALA A 42 12.65 1.28 -4.67
CA ALA A 42 13.54 0.17 -4.33
C ALA A 42 14.99 0.66 -4.28
N VAL A 43 15.87 -0.08 -3.60
CA VAL A 43 17.31 0.17 -3.65
C VAL A 43 17.82 0.14 -5.09
N GLU A 44 18.91 0.84 -5.36
CA GLU A 44 19.42 0.97 -6.73
C GLU A 44 19.79 -0.39 -7.32
N LYS A 45 20.56 -1.20 -6.58
CA LYS A 45 21.07 -2.48 -7.04
C LYS A 45 21.16 -3.49 -5.92
N VAL A 46 20.96 -4.77 -6.24
CA VAL A 46 21.15 -5.92 -5.37
C VAL A 46 22.05 -6.94 -6.06
N GLU A 47 23.09 -7.39 -5.36
CA GLU A 47 23.92 -8.51 -5.77
C GLU A 47 23.24 -9.80 -5.33
N LEU A 48 22.67 -10.55 -6.30
CA LEU A 48 21.87 -11.74 -5.98
C LEU A 48 22.66 -12.77 -5.20
N ASP A 49 23.92 -12.99 -5.53
CA ASP A 49 24.77 -13.98 -4.85
C ASP A 49 24.86 -13.72 -3.34
N LYS A 50 24.90 -12.44 -2.95
CA LYS A 50 24.89 -12.06 -1.53
C LYS A 50 23.49 -12.12 -0.92
N TYR A 51 22.45 -11.97 -1.73
CA TYR A 51 21.06 -11.96 -1.27
C TYR A 51 20.49 -13.38 -1.07
N LEU A 52 21.01 -14.37 -1.79
CA LEU A 52 20.62 -15.78 -1.65
C LEU A 52 20.90 -16.32 -0.23
N GLY A 53 20.32 -17.45 0.09
CA GLY A 53 20.45 -18.13 1.39
C GLY A 53 19.24 -17.96 2.28
N VAL A 54 19.43 -18.16 3.57
CA VAL A 54 18.36 -18.14 4.59
C VAL A 54 18.21 -16.76 5.18
N TRP A 55 16.96 -16.32 5.30
CA TRP A 55 16.54 -15.11 5.99
C TRP A 55 15.49 -15.45 7.03
N TYR A 56 15.52 -14.77 8.17
CA TYR A 56 14.55 -14.88 9.25
C TYR A 56 13.66 -13.63 9.26
N GLU A 57 12.36 -13.81 9.32
CA GLU A 57 11.45 -12.69 9.45
C GLU A 57 11.45 -12.19 10.90
N VAL A 58 11.78 -10.92 11.08
CA VAL A 58 11.81 -10.26 12.40
C VAL A 58 10.63 -9.33 12.63
N ALA A 59 9.99 -8.86 11.56
CA ALA A 59 8.79 -8.03 11.65
C ALA A 59 8.01 -8.03 10.33
N ARG A 60 6.70 -7.88 10.41
CA ARG A 60 5.81 -7.70 9.25
C ARG A 60 4.58 -6.88 9.57
N LYS A 61 3.95 -6.32 8.55
CA LYS A 61 2.54 -5.91 8.63
C LYS A 61 1.66 -7.17 8.63
N PRO A 62 0.47 -7.13 9.25
CA PRO A 62 -0.48 -8.25 9.14
C PRO A 62 -0.78 -8.60 7.69
N MET A 63 -0.59 -9.85 7.31
CA MET A 63 -0.80 -10.38 5.96
C MET A 63 -1.70 -11.61 5.97
N TYR A 64 -2.70 -11.62 5.10
CA TYR A 64 -3.69 -12.70 5.08
C TYR A 64 -3.07 -14.08 4.82
N PHE A 65 -2.11 -14.17 3.91
CA PHE A 65 -1.48 -15.43 3.51
C PHE A 65 -0.50 -15.98 4.55
N GLU A 66 -0.07 -15.16 5.53
CA GLU A 66 0.80 -15.57 6.63
C GLU A 66 0.09 -15.60 8.00
N ARG A 67 -1.24 -15.55 8.01
CA ARG A 67 -2.02 -15.54 9.26
C ARG A 67 -1.84 -16.76 10.15
N LYS A 68 -1.39 -17.88 9.59
CA LYS A 68 -1.07 -19.10 10.33
C LYS A 68 0.38 -19.15 10.81
N CYS A 69 1.26 -18.30 10.30
CA CYS A 69 2.67 -18.25 10.69
C CYS A 69 2.82 -17.50 12.01
N ILE A 70 3.22 -18.21 13.06
CA ILE A 70 3.32 -17.64 14.42
C ILE A 70 4.79 -17.47 14.83
N TYR A 71 5.65 -18.43 14.56
CA TYR A 71 7.07 -18.39 14.95
C TYR A 71 7.97 -19.11 13.95
N ASP A 72 9.28 -18.90 14.07
CA ASP A 72 10.35 -19.46 13.24
C ASP A 72 10.09 -19.27 11.74
N ILE A 73 9.74 -18.03 11.38
CA ILE A 73 9.40 -17.68 10.02
C ILE A 73 10.69 -17.46 9.24
N THR A 74 10.90 -18.27 8.20
CA THR A 74 12.08 -18.22 7.35
C THR A 74 11.72 -18.12 5.88
N ALA A 75 12.60 -17.46 5.12
CA ALA A 75 12.60 -17.45 3.66
C ALA A 75 13.98 -17.91 3.17
N THR A 76 14.02 -18.97 2.40
CA THR A 76 15.25 -19.45 1.77
C THR A 76 15.22 -19.18 0.29
N TYR A 77 16.23 -18.48 -0.21
CA TYR A 77 16.36 -18.12 -1.63
C TYR A 77 17.50 -18.90 -2.27
N THR A 78 17.23 -19.59 -3.37
CA THR A 78 18.22 -20.32 -4.18
C THR A 78 17.98 -20.07 -5.66
N LEU A 79 19.00 -20.22 -6.51
CA LEU A 79 18.82 -20.15 -7.96
C LEU A 79 18.36 -21.52 -8.49
N ASN A 80 17.45 -21.49 -9.46
CA ASN A 80 17.12 -22.67 -10.27
C ASN A 80 17.97 -22.70 -11.57
N GLU A 81 17.83 -23.75 -12.34
CA GLU A 81 18.55 -23.94 -13.62
C GLU A 81 18.27 -22.84 -14.65
N ASN A 82 17.12 -22.17 -14.55
CA ASN A 82 16.72 -21.07 -15.43
C ASN A 82 17.25 -19.70 -14.97
N GLY A 83 17.99 -19.64 -13.84
CA GLY A 83 18.48 -18.40 -13.26
C GLY A 83 17.43 -17.60 -12.49
N ASN A 84 16.23 -18.14 -12.27
CA ASN A 84 15.21 -17.54 -11.41
C ASN A 84 15.47 -17.95 -9.95
N ILE A 85 14.86 -17.22 -9.02
CA ILE A 85 15.03 -17.44 -7.59
C ILE A 85 13.92 -18.35 -7.07
N VAL A 86 14.26 -19.52 -6.58
CA VAL A 86 13.34 -20.35 -5.79
C VAL A 86 13.15 -19.70 -4.43
N VAL A 87 11.92 -19.57 -3.99
CA VAL A 87 11.51 -19.03 -2.70
C VAL A 87 10.88 -20.14 -1.87
N ASP A 88 11.56 -20.59 -0.83
CA ASP A 88 11.06 -21.61 0.12
C ASP A 88 10.77 -20.96 1.47
N ASN A 89 9.50 -20.62 1.70
CA ASN A 89 9.03 -20.02 2.94
C ASN A 89 8.55 -21.10 3.91
N LYS A 90 8.98 -21.01 5.16
CA LYS A 90 8.58 -21.93 6.24
C LYS A 90 8.24 -21.16 7.49
N CYS A 91 7.29 -21.67 8.26
CA CYS A 91 6.94 -21.18 9.59
C CYS A 91 6.19 -22.26 10.36
N TYR A 92 5.96 -22.04 11.65
CA TYR A 92 5.11 -22.90 12.45
C TYR A 92 3.83 -22.18 12.89
N ASP A 93 2.73 -22.92 12.97
CA ASP A 93 1.46 -22.43 13.52
C ASP A 93 1.41 -22.59 15.05
N LEU A 94 0.29 -22.20 15.68
CA LEU A 94 0.11 -22.29 17.14
C LEU A 94 0.19 -23.73 17.68
N GLU A 95 -0.19 -24.71 16.88
CA GLU A 95 -0.17 -26.13 17.22
C GLU A 95 1.20 -26.78 16.97
N GLY A 96 2.18 -26.02 16.46
CA GLY A 96 3.52 -26.51 16.13
C GLY A 96 3.60 -27.24 14.79
N ASN A 97 2.59 -27.13 13.93
CA ASN A 97 2.64 -27.72 12.60
C ASN A 97 3.42 -26.84 11.63
N LEU A 98 4.29 -27.49 10.85
CA LEU A 98 5.05 -26.83 9.80
C LEU A 98 4.12 -26.36 8.67
N GLN A 99 4.16 -25.07 8.39
CA GLN A 99 3.57 -24.46 7.20
C GLN A 99 4.71 -24.18 6.22
N ARG A 100 4.58 -24.63 4.97
CA ARG A 100 5.59 -24.41 3.93
C ARG A 100 4.94 -23.96 2.63
N SER A 101 5.56 -23.00 1.96
CA SER A 101 5.14 -22.51 0.65
C SER A 101 6.36 -22.32 -0.24
N VAL A 102 6.38 -23.00 -1.39
CA VAL A 102 7.46 -22.88 -2.37
C VAL A 102 6.99 -22.12 -3.58
N GLY A 103 7.68 -21.03 -3.89
CA GLY A 103 7.43 -20.16 -5.02
C GLY A 103 8.65 -19.96 -5.91
N GLU A 104 8.48 -19.11 -6.89
CA GLU A 104 9.55 -18.67 -7.79
C GLU A 104 9.47 -17.17 -7.99
N ALA A 105 10.61 -16.50 -7.85
CA ALA A 105 10.74 -15.07 -8.07
C ALA A 105 11.51 -14.79 -9.37
N PHE A 106 10.99 -13.86 -10.12
CA PHE A 106 11.47 -13.41 -11.42
C PHE A 106 11.99 -11.98 -11.29
N VAL A 107 13.22 -11.73 -11.66
CA VAL A 107 13.77 -10.37 -11.69
C VAL A 107 13.03 -9.54 -12.73
N SER A 108 12.50 -8.38 -12.34
CA SER A 108 11.73 -7.49 -13.23
C SER A 108 12.48 -6.24 -13.66
N ASN A 109 13.65 -5.96 -13.07
CA ASN A 109 14.48 -4.79 -13.39
C ASN A 109 15.97 -5.12 -13.53
N ALA A 110 16.31 -6.20 -14.24
CA ALA A 110 17.70 -6.52 -14.55
C ALA A 110 18.39 -5.33 -15.26
N PRO A 111 19.67 -5.05 -14.98
CA PRO A 111 20.60 -5.81 -14.12
C PRO A 111 20.58 -5.36 -12.65
N PHE A 112 19.63 -4.51 -12.22
CA PHE A 112 19.61 -3.95 -10.87
C PHE A 112 19.13 -4.93 -9.80
N ASN A 113 18.26 -5.88 -10.16
CA ASN A 113 17.78 -7.00 -9.33
C ASN A 113 17.07 -6.61 -8.02
N SER A 114 16.66 -5.36 -7.88
CA SER A 114 16.01 -4.84 -6.67
C SER A 114 14.49 -4.96 -6.69
N LYS A 115 13.93 -5.32 -7.85
CA LYS A 115 12.49 -5.54 -8.03
C LYS A 115 12.25 -6.92 -8.60
N LEU A 116 11.49 -7.71 -7.86
CA LEU A 116 11.13 -9.07 -8.24
C LEU A 116 9.62 -9.21 -8.35
N ARG A 117 9.18 -10.25 -9.02
CA ARG A 117 7.78 -10.68 -9.05
C ARG A 117 7.70 -12.15 -8.66
N VAL A 118 6.98 -12.46 -7.59
CA VAL A 118 6.95 -13.79 -7.00
C VAL A 118 5.63 -14.48 -7.32
N SER A 119 5.71 -15.77 -7.73
CA SER A 119 4.58 -16.66 -7.96
C SER A 119 4.65 -17.84 -7.00
N PHE A 120 3.55 -18.12 -6.32
CA PHE A 120 3.33 -19.33 -5.52
C PHE A 120 2.35 -20.30 -6.19
N LEU A 121 2.09 -20.12 -7.47
CA LEU A 121 1.33 -21.10 -8.26
C LEU A 121 2.07 -22.45 -8.31
N PRO A 122 1.38 -23.57 -8.64
CA PRO A 122 2.02 -24.84 -8.89
C PRO A 122 3.16 -24.73 -9.91
N GLU A 123 4.23 -25.47 -9.73
CA GLU A 123 5.47 -25.35 -10.49
C GLU A 123 5.27 -25.31 -12.02
N GLY A 124 4.47 -26.20 -12.56
CA GLY A 124 4.20 -26.29 -14.00
C GLY A 124 3.52 -25.05 -14.63
N VAL A 125 3.01 -24.10 -13.82
CA VAL A 125 2.29 -22.91 -14.30
C VAL A 125 2.85 -21.58 -13.76
N ARG A 126 3.97 -21.59 -13.02
CA ARG A 126 4.61 -20.37 -12.46
C ARG A 126 5.12 -19.41 -13.54
N TRP A 127 5.43 -19.94 -14.72
CA TRP A 127 5.84 -19.16 -15.87
C TRP A 127 4.76 -18.19 -16.36
N ILE A 128 3.49 -18.46 -16.05
CA ILE A 128 2.38 -17.57 -16.39
C ILE A 128 2.48 -16.29 -15.54
N PRO A 129 2.47 -15.09 -16.15
CA PRO A 129 2.68 -13.84 -15.40
C PRO A 129 1.50 -13.44 -14.52
N VAL A 130 0.35 -14.12 -14.64
CA VAL A 130 -0.84 -13.86 -13.84
C VAL A 130 -0.64 -14.31 -12.39
N GLY A 131 -1.08 -13.49 -11.43
CA GLY A 131 -1.01 -13.82 -10.01
C GLY A 131 0.36 -13.63 -9.37
N ARG A 132 1.35 -13.07 -10.08
CA ARG A 132 2.63 -12.71 -9.49
C ARG A 132 2.50 -11.48 -8.62
N GLY A 133 2.96 -11.58 -7.37
CA GLY A 133 3.05 -10.45 -6.44
C GLY A 133 4.35 -9.67 -6.64
N ASP A 134 4.28 -8.34 -6.48
CA ASP A 134 5.47 -7.50 -6.46
C ASP A 134 6.26 -7.72 -5.16
N TYR A 135 7.57 -7.80 -5.28
CA TYR A 135 8.53 -7.94 -4.19
C TYR A 135 9.67 -6.95 -4.45
N TRP A 136 9.66 -5.83 -3.75
CA TRP A 136 10.63 -4.76 -3.92
C TRP A 136 11.54 -4.68 -2.71
N ILE A 137 12.84 -4.71 -2.92
CA ILE A 137 13.85 -4.49 -1.89
C ILE A 137 13.96 -2.99 -1.68
N LEU A 138 13.41 -2.51 -0.56
CA LEU A 138 13.26 -1.08 -0.26
C LEU A 138 14.46 -0.51 0.47
N LYS A 139 15.08 -1.32 1.32
CA LYS A 139 16.30 -1.01 2.03
C LYS A 139 17.06 -2.30 2.28
N LEU A 140 18.36 -2.24 2.13
CA LEU A 140 19.28 -3.35 2.37
C LEU A 140 20.55 -2.74 2.97
N ASP A 141 21.08 -3.33 4.01
CA ASP A 141 22.35 -2.92 4.56
C ASP A 141 23.54 -3.41 3.70
N ASP A 142 24.68 -2.79 3.85
CA ASP A 142 25.86 -3.06 3.01
C ASP A 142 26.40 -4.48 3.23
N ASP A 143 26.20 -5.03 4.43
CA ASP A 143 26.64 -6.37 4.81
C ASP A 143 25.61 -7.46 4.49
N TYR A 144 24.47 -7.11 3.91
CA TYR A 144 23.37 -8.05 3.58
C TYR A 144 22.86 -8.82 4.78
N GLN A 145 22.79 -8.18 5.96
CA GLN A 145 22.30 -8.79 7.20
C GLN A 145 20.83 -8.44 7.48
N THR A 146 20.37 -7.29 7.00
CA THR A 146 19.00 -6.82 7.23
C THR A 146 18.40 -6.24 5.96
N VAL A 147 17.17 -6.62 5.66
CA VAL A 147 16.46 -6.14 4.48
C VAL A 147 15.03 -5.72 4.83
N LEU A 148 14.60 -4.59 4.28
CA LEU A 148 13.21 -4.15 4.28
C LEU A 148 12.61 -4.45 2.91
N VAL A 149 11.56 -5.25 2.88
CA VAL A 149 10.85 -5.64 1.67
C VAL A 149 9.43 -5.13 1.70
N GLY A 150 8.93 -4.73 0.55
CA GLY A 150 7.54 -4.29 0.39
C GLY A 150 7.07 -4.34 -1.06
N GLU A 151 5.95 -3.71 -1.34
CA GLU A 151 5.36 -3.65 -2.68
C GLU A 151 4.75 -2.25 -2.96
N PRO A 152 4.54 -1.87 -4.24
CA PRO A 152 4.14 -0.50 -4.62
C PRO A 152 2.84 -0.02 -3.97
N LYS A 153 1.88 -0.90 -3.71
CA LYS A 153 0.58 -0.58 -3.12
C LYS A 153 0.64 -0.40 -1.59
N ARG A 154 1.83 -0.64 -0.97
CA ARG A 154 2.08 -0.50 0.47
C ARG A 154 1.16 -1.34 1.37
N LYS A 155 0.58 -2.39 0.85
CA LYS A 155 -0.25 -3.34 1.61
C LYS A 155 0.62 -4.30 2.41
N TYR A 156 1.75 -4.71 1.85
CA TYR A 156 2.67 -5.70 2.40
C TYR A 156 4.02 -5.05 2.72
N LEU A 157 4.56 -5.42 3.85
CA LEU A 157 5.87 -4.97 4.31
C LEU A 157 6.40 -5.97 5.32
N TRP A 158 7.66 -6.34 5.20
CA TRP A 158 8.36 -7.17 6.18
C TRP A 158 9.84 -6.83 6.25
N ILE A 159 10.43 -7.15 7.39
CA ILE A 159 11.86 -7.03 7.67
C ILE A 159 12.40 -8.43 7.86
N LEU A 160 13.44 -8.74 7.12
CA LEU A 160 14.16 -9.99 7.25
C LEU A 160 15.57 -9.71 7.78
N SER A 161 16.13 -10.65 8.54
CA SER A 161 17.51 -10.62 9.05
C SER A 161 18.16 -11.98 8.87
N ARG A 162 19.49 -12.01 8.92
CA ARG A 162 20.28 -13.27 8.91
C ARG A 162 20.68 -13.68 10.30
#